data_f13da8c33381fb4f47071f8f98702638
#
_entry.id   f13da8c33381fb4f47071f8f98702638
#
_cell.length_a   1.000
_cell.length_b   1.000
_cell.length_c   1.000
_cell.angle_alpha   90.00
_cell.angle_beta   90.00
_cell.angle_gamma   90.00
#
_symmetry.space_group_name_H-M   'P 1'
#
loop_
_entity.id
_entity.type
_entity.pdbx_description
1 polymer ?
#
loop_
_entity_poly.entity_id
_entity_poly.type
_entity_poly.pdbx_seq_one_letter_code
_entity_poly.pdbx_strand_id
1 'polypeptide(L)'
;MPEGGAQYLTKEQLAAAGPNYLVDEIRKRVGGSPVRMKLQVQVADAGDKIDDPSIAWPDSRKTVELGEIEIDKADPDSDAAQRALLFMPTAMPAGIQPADPMINARSEAYAISFARRHGSTQ
;
A
#
# COMPACT_ATOMS: atom_id res chain seq x y z
N MET A 1 0.67 4.27 -11.07
CA MET A 1 -0.33 5.28 -11.47
C MET A 1 -1.47 4.57 -12.15
N PRO A 2 -2.74 4.85 -11.83
CA PRO A 2 -3.86 4.23 -12.54
C PRO A 2 -3.89 4.66 -13.99
N GLU A 3 -4.27 3.74 -14.89
CA GLU A 3 -4.54 4.10 -16.27
C GLU A 3 -5.75 5.03 -16.32
N GLY A 4 -5.61 6.18 -16.98
CA GLY A 4 -6.68 7.20 -17.07
C GLY A 4 -6.53 8.40 -16.13
N GLY A 5 -5.45 8.48 -15.35
CA GLY A 5 -5.19 9.60 -14.45
C GLY A 5 -5.97 9.56 -13.12
N ALA A 6 -5.67 10.51 -12.25
CA ALA A 6 -6.36 10.63 -10.97
C ALA A 6 -7.71 11.35 -11.14
N GLN A 7 -8.79 10.70 -10.70
CA GLN A 7 -10.12 11.30 -10.62
C GLN A 7 -10.43 11.62 -9.16
N TYR A 8 -10.65 12.88 -8.87
CA TYR A 8 -10.99 13.35 -7.52
C TYR A 8 -12.48 13.65 -7.43
N LEU A 9 -13.06 13.36 -6.27
CA LEU A 9 -14.44 13.78 -5.97
C LEU A 9 -14.51 15.30 -5.84
N THR A 10 -15.64 15.87 -6.27
CA THR A 10 -15.99 17.25 -5.91
C THR A 10 -16.30 17.36 -4.43
N LYS A 11 -16.34 18.59 -3.88
CA LYS A 11 -16.70 18.82 -2.48
C LYS A 11 -18.11 18.32 -2.17
N GLU A 12 -19.04 18.49 -3.11
CA GLU A 12 -20.45 18.07 -3.01
C GLU A 12 -20.54 16.54 -3.00
N GLN A 13 -19.81 15.86 -3.90
CA GLN A 13 -19.75 14.41 -3.93
C GLN A 13 -19.13 13.83 -2.66
N LEU A 14 -18.06 14.46 -2.15
CA LEU A 14 -17.41 14.04 -0.91
C LEU A 14 -18.37 14.21 0.29
N ALA A 15 -19.11 15.31 0.37
CA ALA A 15 -20.08 15.55 1.43
C ALA A 15 -21.27 14.56 1.41
N ALA A 16 -21.64 14.07 0.22
CA ALA A 16 -22.70 13.07 0.05
C ALA A 16 -22.18 11.62 0.23
N ALA A 17 -20.86 11.40 0.23
CA ALA A 17 -20.28 10.09 0.37
C ALA A 17 -20.43 9.57 1.82
N GLY A 18 -20.80 8.32 1.97
CA GLY A 18 -20.85 7.66 3.28
C GLY A 18 -19.45 7.40 3.87
N PRO A 19 -19.38 7.05 5.16
CA PRO A 19 -18.10 6.84 5.85
C PRO A 19 -17.25 5.72 5.25
N ASN A 20 -17.87 4.75 4.59
CA ASN A 20 -17.20 3.60 3.94
C ASN A 20 -17.05 3.75 2.43
N TYR A 21 -17.21 4.96 1.91
CA TYR A 21 -17.22 5.23 0.46
C TYR A 21 -16.10 4.54 -0.31
N LEU A 22 -14.86 4.60 0.18
CA LEU A 22 -13.70 4.02 -0.53
C LEU A 22 -13.78 2.48 -0.61
N VAL A 23 -14.31 1.84 0.43
CA VAL A 23 -14.50 0.39 0.46
C VAL A 23 -15.58 -0.04 -0.54
N ASP A 24 -16.67 0.70 -0.58
CA ASP A 24 -17.79 0.42 -1.49
C ASP A 24 -17.39 0.71 -2.94
N GLU A 25 -16.63 1.78 -3.16
CA GLU A 25 -16.13 2.18 -4.47
C GLU A 25 -15.20 1.12 -5.07
N ILE A 26 -14.20 0.65 -4.30
CA ILE A 26 -13.27 -0.37 -4.80
C ILE A 26 -13.99 -1.69 -5.10
N ARG A 27 -14.92 -2.12 -4.25
CA ARG A 27 -15.73 -3.32 -4.49
C ARG A 27 -16.55 -3.22 -5.76
N LYS A 28 -17.21 -2.08 -5.99
CA LYS A 28 -17.99 -1.82 -7.20
C LYS A 28 -17.09 -1.79 -8.43
N ARG A 29 -15.95 -1.13 -8.35
CA ARG A 29 -15.00 -1.00 -9.47
C ARG A 29 -14.47 -2.35 -9.90
N VAL A 30 -13.96 -3.14 -8.96
CA VAL A 30 -13.42 -4.48 -9.22
C VAL A 30 -14.51 -5.44 -9.72
N GLY A 31 -15.77 -5.29 -9.29
CA GLY A 31 -16.90 -6.05 -9.81
C GLY A 31 -17.24 -5.74 -11.27
N GLY A 32 -16.82 -4.60 -11.79
CA GLY A 32 -17.03 -4.21 -13.20
C GLY A 32 -15.86 -4.59 -14.10
N SER A 33 -14.64 -4.36 -13.66
CA SER A 33 -13.40 -4.68 -14.38
C SER A 33 -12.20 -4.71 -13.44
N PRO A 34 -11.15 -5.47 -13.76
CA PRO A 34 -9.91 -5.45 -12.96
C PRO A 34 -9.30 -4.05 -12.86
N VAL A 35 -8.76 -3.74 -11.68
CA VAL A 35 -7.98 -2.52 -11.45
C VAL A 35 -6.50 -2.83 -11.65
N ARG A 36 -5.85 -2.13 -12.57
CA ARG A 36 -4.44 -2.33 -12.89
C ARG A 36 -3.60 -1.15 -12.44
N MET A 37 -2.46 -1.45 -11.87
CA MET A 37 -1.49 -0.46 -11.40
C MET A 37 -0.08 -0.90 -11.78
N LYS A 38 0.72 0.03 -12.31
CA LYS A 38 2.13 -0.22 -12.56
C LYS A 38 2.92 -0.11 -11.26
N LEU A 39 3.70 -1.14 -10.96
CA LEU A 39 4.67 -1.11 -9.87
C LEU A 39 5.97 -0.50 -10.40
N GLN A 40 6.33 0.65 -9.85
CA GLN A 40 7.54 1.37 -10.25
C GLN A 40 8.39 1.65 -9.02
N VAL A 41 9.70 1.63 -9.20
CA VAL A 41 10.68 2.03 -8.19
C VAL A 41 11.53 3.18 -8.71
N GLN A 42 11.80 4.14 -7.84
CA GLN A 42 12.75 5.20 -8.08
C GLN A 42 14.15 4.69 -7.69
N VAL A 43 15.14 4.94 -8.54
CA VAL A 43 16.51 4.48 -8.32
C VAL A 43 17.32 5.62 -7.74
N ALA A 44 17.97 5.37 -6.60
CA ALA A 44 18.87 6.33 -5.97
C ALA A 44 20.04 6.68 -6.88
N ASP A 45 20.49 7.91 -6.83
CA ASP A 45 21.73 8.38 -7.45
C ASP A 45 22.83 8.51 -6.40
N ALA A 46 24.06 8.69 -6.85
CA ALA A 46 25.17 8.89 -5.96
C ALA A 46 24.96 10.12 -5.06
N GLY A 47 25.03 9.92 -3.75
CA GLY A 47 24.82 10.96 -2.74
C GLY A 47 23.39 11.10 -2.23
N ASP A 48 22.41 10.39 -2.78
CA ASP A 48 21.07 10.34 -2.23
C ASP A 48 21.07 9.66 -0.84
N LYS A 49 20.29 10.22 0.07
CA LYS A 49 20.06 9.60 1.38
C LYS A 49 19.12 8.41 1.24
N ILE A 50 19.59 7.22 1.63
CA ILE A 50 18.83 5.97 1.56
C ILE A 50 18.40 5.47 2.96
N ASP A 51 18.88 6.11 3.99
CA ASP A 51 18.72 5.76 5.41
C ASP A 51 17.90 6.79 6.22
N ASP A 52 17.38 7.82 5.55
CA ASP A 52 16.58 8.88 6.16
C ASP A 52 15.26 9.07 5.39
N PRO A 53 14.13 8.54 5.89
CA PRO A 53 12.84 8.61 5.19
C PRO A 53 12.22 10.01 5.20
N SER A 54 12.79 10.98 5.91
CA SER A 54 12.31 12.38 5.90
C SER A 54 12.80 13.17 4.68
N ILE A 55 13.79 12.64 3.95
CA ILE A 55 14.39 13.29 2.78
C ILE A 55 13.80 12.70 1.50
N ALA A 56 12.97 13.47 0.81
CA ALA A 56 12.45 13.08 -0.49
C ALA A 56 13.52 13.24 -1.59
N TRP A 57 13.62 12.27 -2.47
CA TRP A 57 14.46 12.38 -3.66
C TRP A 57 13.77 13.24 -4.73
N PRO A 58 14.54 13.90 -5.60
CA PRO A 58 13.97 14.66 -6.70
C PRO A 58 13.12 13.79 -7.64
N ASP A 59 12.02 14.32 -8.14
CA ASP A 59 11.15 13.62 -9.10
C ASP A 59 11.87 13.25 -10.42
N SER A 60 12.99 13.90 -10.71
CA SER A 60 13.83 13.61 -11.88
C SER A 60 14.67 12.34 -11.76
N ARG A 61 14.68 11.67 -10.60
CA ARG A 61 15.41 10.40 -10.46
C ARG A 61 14.84 9.33 -11.39
N LYS A 62 15.73 8.48 -11.89
CA LYS A 62 15.36 7.36 -12.76
C LYS A 62 14.30 6.48 -12.11
N THR A 63 13.23 6.22 -12.84
CA THR A 63 12.19 5.27 -12.44
C THR A 63 12.26 4.03 -13.31
N VAL A 64 12.14 2.86 -12.69
CA VAL A 64 12.13 1.56 -13.36
C VAL A 64 10.80 0.86 -13.07
N GLU A 65 10.16 0.36 -14.11
CA GLU A 65 8.96 -0.47 -13.98
C GLU A 65 9.37 -1.89 -13.61
N LEU A 66 8.82 -2.41 -12.51
CA LEU A 66 9.06 -3.78 -12.02
C LEU A 66 7.97 -4.75 -12.46
N GLY A 67 6.79 -4.26 -12.78
CA GLY A 67 5.67 -5.09 -13.18
C GLY A 67 4.32 -4.40 -13.00
N GLU A 68 3.27 -5.21 -13.07
CA GLU A 68 1.88 -4.78 -12.92
C GLU A 68 1.22 -5.51 -11.75
N ILE A 69 0.40 -4.78 -11.02
CA ILE A 69 -0.49 -5.31 -9.98
C ILE A 69 -1.90 -5.26 -10.54
N GLU A 70 -2.55 -6.42 -10.63
CA GLU A 70 -3.96 -6.53 -11.04
C GLU A 70 -4.81 -6.97 -9.85
N ILE A 71 -5.86 -6.20 -9.55
CA ILE A 71 -6.88 -6.54 -8.56
C ILE A 71 -8.13 -6.92 -9.34
N ASP A 72 -8.44 -8.20 -9.37
CA ASP A 72 -9.50 -8.77 -10.21
C ASP A 72 -10.81 -9.02 -9.46
N LYS A 73 -10.76 -9.13 -8.13
CA LYS A 73 -11.94 -9.33 -7.30
C LYS A 73 -11.75 -8.86 -5.86
N ALA A 74 -12.85 -8.53 -5.20
CA ALA A 74 -12.90 -8.33 -3.77
C ALA A 74 -13.11 -9.66 -3.04
N ASP A 75 -12.38 -9.87 -1.95
CA ASP A 75 -12.63 -11.02 -1.05
C ASP A 75 -13.97 -10.78 -0.32
N PRO A 76 -14.93 -11.73 -0.37
CA PRO A 76 -16.20 -11.61 0.33
C PRO A 76 -16.04 -11.59 1.85
N ASP A 77 -14.97 -12.20 2.38
CA ASP A 77 -14.65 -12.24 3.81
C ASP A 77 -13.36 -11.47 4.13
N SER A 78 -13.24 -10.30 3.53
CA SER A 78 -12.06 -9.43 3.63
C SER A 78 -11.68 -9.11 5.09
N ASP A 79 -12.66 -8.99 6.00
CA ASP A 79 -12.39 -8.68 7.41
C ASP A 79 -11.70 -9.85 8.13
N ALA A 80 -12.12 -11.09 7.90
CA ALA A 80 -11.45 -12.25 8.44
C ALA A 80 -10.07 -12.45 7.81
N ALA A 81 -9.96 -12.28 6.49
CA ALA A 81 -8.69 -12.37 5.79
C ALA A 81 -7.67 -11.34 6.33
N GLN A 82 -8.07 -10.09 6.52
CA GLN A 82 -7.21 -9.04 7.07
C GLN A 82 -6.75 -9.33 8.50
N ARG A 83 -7.60 -9.94 9.33
CA ARG A 83 -7.21 -10.34 10.69
C ARG A 83 -6.12 -11.41 10.68
N ALA A 84 -6.20 -12.37 9.75
CA ALA A 84 -5.24 -13.46 9.64
C ALA A 84 -3.88 -13.04 9.06
N LEU A 85 -3.82 -11.91 8.35
CA LEU A 85 -2.60 -11.46 7.69
C LEU A 85 -1.70 -10.63 8.61
N LEU A 86 -0.39 -10.95 8.56
CA LEU A 86 0.68 -10.15 9.14
C LEU A 86 1.64 -9.73 8.04
N PHE A 87 1.62 -8.44 7.69
CA PHE A 87 2.59 -7.86 6.76
C PHE A 87 3.78 -7.31 7.54
N MET A 88 4.85 -8.10 7.60
CA MET A 88 6.08 -7.70 8.29
C MET A 88 6.99 -6.95 7.32
N PRO A 89 7.32 -5.67 7.57
CA PRO A 89 8.16 -4.87 6.65
C PRO A 89 9.54 -5.48 6.41
N THR A 90 10.05 -6.28 7.35
CA THR A 90 11.35 -6.97 7.26
C THR A 90 11.27 -8.36 6.60
N ALA A 91 10.07 -8.87 6.30
CA ALA A 91 9.90 -10.15 5.59
C ALA A 91 10.10 -9.93 4.09
N MET A 92 11.36 -9.82 3.68
CA MET A 92 11.76 -9.57 2.30
C MET A 92 12.33 -10.82 1.65
N PRO A 93 12.13 -11.01 0.33
CA PRO A 93 12.76 -12.09 -0.40
C PRO A 93 14.29 -11.89 -0.47
N ALA A 94 15.00 -12.99 -0.75
CA ALA A 94 16.45 -12.93 -0.95
C ALA A 94 16.82 -11.93 -2.07
N GLY A 95 17.86 -11.15 -1.84
CA GLY A 95 18.30 -10.09 -2.77
C GLY A 95 17.72 -8.70 -2.53
N ILE A 96 16.77 -8.56 -1.59
CA ILE A 96 16.25 -7.25 -1.15
C ILE A 96 16.62 -7.04 0.31
N GLN A 97 17.21 -5.88 0.62
CA GLN A 97 17.56 -5.48 1.98
C GLN A 97 17.07 -4.07 2.25
N PRO A 98 16.50 -3.81 3.46
CA PRO A 98 16.13 -2.46 3.85
C PRO A 98 17.39 -1.65 4.18
N ALA A 99 17.48 -0.43 3.66
CA ALA A 99 18.54 0.50 4.02
C ALA A 99 18.10 1.43 5.18
N ASP A 100 16.81 1.70 5.28
CA ASP A 100 16.24 2.59 6.29
C ASP A 100 16.05 1.87 7.64
N PRO A 101 16.70 2.32 8.73
CA PRO A 101 16.57 1.72 10.06
C PRO A 101 15.15 1.81 10.64
N MET A 102 14.31 2.75 10.18
CA MET A 102 12.92 2.90 10.61
C MET A 102 12.09 1.64 10.30
N ILE A 103 12.46 0.85 9.29
CA ILE A 103 11.79 -0.41 8.96
C ILE A 103 11.83 -1.39 10.13
N ASN A 104 12.94 -1.46 10.87
CA ASN A 104 13.05 -2.33 12.04
C ASN A 104 12.12 -1.87 13.18
N ALA A 105 12.09 -0.56 13.49
CA ALA A 105 11.17 -0.01 14.47
C ALA A 105 9.70 -0.25 14.11
N ARG A 106 9.35 -0.13 12.84
CA ARG A 106 8.00 -0.44 12.34
C ARG A 106 7.64 -1.90 12.52
N SER A 107 8.56 -2.83 12.33
CA SER A 107 8.31 -4.27 12.46
C SER A 107 7.81 -4.64 13.86
N GLU A 108 8.37 -4.03 14.91
CA GLU A 108 7.90 -4.24 16.27
C GLU A 108 6.45 -3.75 16.47
N ALA A 109 6.11 -2.58 15.94
CA ALA A 109 4.75 -2.05 16.00
C ALA A 109 3.74 -2.96 15.25
N TYR A 110 4.13 -3.52 14.10
CA TYR A 110 3.29 -4.44 13.33
C TYR A 110 3.04 -5.76 14.09
N ALA A 111 4.07 -6.31 14.76
CA ALA A 111 3.91 -7.51 15.59
C ALA A 111 2.94 -7.27 16.77
N ILE A 112 3.06 -6.13 17.47
CA ILE A 112 2.16 -5.75 18.55
C ILE A 112 0.72 -5.57 18.02
N SER A 113 0.56 -4.89 16.89
CA SER A 113 -0.76 -4.67 16.27
C SER A 113 -1.42 -6.00 15.87
N PHE A 114 -0.65 -6.92 15.32
CA PHE A 114 -1.14 -8.26 14.99
C PHE A 114 -1.60 -9.02 16.23
N ALA A 115 -0.77 -9.07 17.28
CA ALA A 115 -1.09 -9.74 18.53
C ALA A 115 -2.39 -9.19 19.16
N ARG A 116 -2.58 -7.86 19.15
CA ARG A 116 -3.80 -7.23 19.66
C ARG A 116 -5.05 -7.62 18.87
N ARG A 117 -4.96 -7.72 17.54
CA ARG A 117 -6.10 -8.15 16.71
C ARG A 117 -6.50 -9.62 16.96
N HIS A 118 -5.55 -10.48 17.32
CA HIS A 118 -5.80 -11.89 17.64
C HIS A 118 -6.21 -12.10 19.10
N GLY A 119 -5.73 -11.28 20.04
CA GLY A 119 -6.09 -11.35 21.44
C GLY A 119 -7.43 -10.71 21.80
N SER A 120 -8.05 -9.98 20.89
CA SER A 120 -9.33 -9.29 21.13
C SER A 120 -10.56 -10.15 20.85
N THR A 121 -10.40 -11.46 20.75
CA THR A 121 -11.50 -12.42 20.63
C THR A 121 -11.86 -12.91 22.06
N GLN A 122 -12.42 -12.00 22.87
CA GLN A 122 -13.21 -12.33 24.07
C GLN A 122 -14.54 -11.61 23.98
#